data_e0a02773808254532380b6367b8e76fd
#
_entry.id   e0a02773808254532380b6367b8e76fd
#
_cell.length_a   1.000
_cell.length_b   1.000
_cell.length_c   1.000
_cell.angle_alpha   90.00
_cell.angle_beta   90.00
_cell.angle_gamma   90.00
#
_symmetry.space_group_name_H-M   'P 1'
#
loop_
_entity.id
_entity.type
_entity.pdbx_description
1 polymer ?
#
loop_
_entity_poly.entity_id
_entity_poly.type
_entity_poly.pdbx_seq_one_letter_code
_entity_poly.pdbx_strand_id
1 'polypeptide(L)'
;MSYSVHFKKGLFMGKASSTYRVIEILKALNEGKILSIDTLASAYDTSARSIRRDFELIKEIFGDILISPQKGCYQAVGKTLLQDTLNSTELYMLKNILKLSDKSHLSLSKTIDDKTKKALIEEGGDSPYIFKNKPYEEIYEHKEKFRFLEHAITFRKEIRFTYSNMDKVNVFTLKPYKIIFINENFYLVSEFQHKKVTLSRIAMISELCYTGQSFIHNRDMMAFIYHMQSPWATYKENFKHELKEIIVQVPHEQAKYFKLKKFLPSQKILSEDEEGFLTLSYTVSSQNEVITLIKQWIPHMKVIAPDSLVWMMKGVAKKYLGSFEKGDASDW
;
A
#
# COMPACT_ATOMS: atom_id res chain seq x y z
N MET A 1 -18.25 14.06 -42.37
CA MET A 1 -17.42 14.80 -41.39
C MET A 1 -16.32 13.86 -40.91
N SER A 2 -15.08 14.17 -41.32
CA SER A 2 -13.92 13.32 -41.00
C SER A 2 -13.44 13.62 -39.58
N TYR A 3 -13.65 12.71 -38.64
CA TYR A 3 -13.07 12.79 -37.28
C TYR A 3 -11.65 12.25 -37.32
N SER A 4 -10.69 13.13 -37.55
CA SER A 4 -9.26 12.82 -37.43
C SER A 4 -8.90 12.81 -35.97
N VAL A 5 -8.70 11.60 -35.39
CA VAL A 5 -8.17 11.43 -34.06
C VAL A 5 -6.66 11.64 -34.11
N HIS A 6 -6.19 12.78 -33.58
CA HIS A 6 -4.76 13.06 -33.44
C HIS A 6 -4.25 12.25 -32.22
N PHE A 7 -3.67 11.08 -32.47
CA PHE A 7 -2.82 10.42 -31.48
C PHE A 7 -1.53 11.24 -31.33
N LYS A 8 -1.23 11.74 -30.14
CA LYS A 8 0.07 12.35 -29.84
C LYS A 8 1.15 11.29 -30.11
N LYS A 9 1.98 11.51 -31.14
CA LYS A 9 3.23 10.77 -31.35
C LYS A 9 4.07 10.95 -30.09
N GLY A 10 3.97 10.02 -29.15
CA GLY A 10 4.85 9.95 -27.99
C GLY A 10 6.26 9.64 -28.47
N LEU A 11 7.22 10.33 -27.91
CA LEU A 11 8.66 10.24 -28.15
C LEU A 11 9.19 8.88 -27.72
N PHE A 12 8.88 7.80 -28.45
CA PHE A 12 9.52 6.50 -28.30
C PHE A 12 9.90 5.95 -29.68
N MET A 13 11.17 6.09 -30.03
CA MET A 13 11.78 5.41 -31.16
C MET A 13 11.92 3.91 -30.81
N GLY A 14 10.88 3.12 -31.09
CA GLY A 14 10.83 1.67 -30.95
C GLY A 14 9.41 1.15 -31.14
N LYS A 15 9.23 -0.05 -31.74
CA LYS A 15 7.92 -0.71 -31.88
C LYS A 15 7.25 -0.76 -30.50
N ALA A 16 6.08 -0.13 -30.35
CA ALA A 16 5.31 -0.16 -29.10
C ALA A 16 5.03 -1.63 -28.71
N SER A 17 5.29 -2.00 -27.46
CA SER A 17 5.01 -3.35 -26.99
C SER A 17 3.51 -3.65 -27.11
N SER A 18 3.15 -4.92 -27.32
CA SER A 18 1.74 -5.34 -27.41
C SER A 18 0.93 -4.88 -26.18
N THR A 19 1.51 -5.00 -25.00
CA THR A 19 0.90 -4.56 -23.73
C THR A 19 0.59 -3.06 -23.73
N TYR A 20 1.52 -2.23 -24.18
CA TYR A 20 1.32 -0.78 -24.26
C TYR A 20 0.18 -0.42 -25.21
N ARG A 21 0.15 -1.06 -26.41
CA ARG A 21 -0.93 -0.84 -27.38
C ARG A 21 -2.30 -1.20 -26.84
N VAL A 22 -2.41 -2.40 -26.23
CA VAL A 22 -3.67 -2.87 -25.62
C VAL A 22 -4.18 -1.88 -24.56
N ILE A 23 -3.32 -1.36 -23.71
CA ILE A 23 -3.69 -0.36 -22.68
C ILE A 23 -4.19 0.93 -23.32
N GLU A 24 -3.52 1.46 -24.35
CA GLU A 24 -3.94 2.69 -25.03
C GLU A 24 -5.24 2.47 -25.83
N ILE A 25 -5.43 1.30 -26.45
CA ILE A 25 -6.69 0.93 -27.10
C ILE A 25 -7.83 0.88 -26.07
N LEU A 26 -7.65 0.22 -24.94
CA LEU A 26 -8.63 0.16 -23.86
C LEU A 26 -9.00 1.56 -23.34
N LYS A 27 -8.01 2.41 -23.15
CA LYS A 27 -8.23 3.80 -22.75
C LYS A 27 -9.08 4.58 -23.74
N ALA A 28 -8.76 4.47 -25.03
CA ALA A 28 -9.51 5.15 -26.08
C ALA A 28 -10.94 4.58 -26.23
N LEU A 29 -11.12 3.27 -26.06
CA LEU A 29 -12.45 2.64 -26.02
C LEU A 29 -13.27 3.12 -24.83
N ASN A 30 -12.65 3.25 -23.65
CA ASN A 30 -13.29 3.76 -22.45
C ASN A 30 -13.69 5.25 -22.56
N GLU A 31 -13.00 6.01 -23.40
CA GLU A 31 -13.37 7.37 -23.77
C GLU A 31 -14.51 7.42 -24.81
N GLY A 32 -15.07 6.26 -25.21
CA GLY A 32 -16.15 6.15 -26.19
C GLY A 32 -15.72 6.41 -27.63
N LYS A 33 -14.42 6.38 -27.92
CA LYS A 33 -13.88 6.63 -29.26
C LYS A 33 -14.14 5.45 -30.19
N ILE A 34 -14.42 5.76 -31.46
CA ILE A 34 -14.44 4.78 -32.55
C ILE A 34 -13.01 4.61 -33.04
N LEU A 35 -12.49 3.37 -32.97
CA LEU A 35 -11.11 3.05 -33.33
C LEU A 35 -11.05 2.24 -34.61
N SER A 36 -10.30 2.73 -35.61
CA SER A 36 -10.05 2.01 -36.84
C SER A 36 -8.78 1.18 -36.79
N ILE A 37 -8.84 -0.06 -37.25
CA ILE A 37 -7.68 -0.97 -37.32
C ILE A 37 -6.54 -0.32 -38.14
N ASP A 38 -6.84 0.29 -39.29
CA ASP A 38 -5.82 0.84 -40.17
C ASP A 38 -5.16 2.08 -39.57
N THR A 39 -5.96 2.93 -38.89
CA THR A 39 -5.42 4.10 -38.18
C THR A 39 -4.50 3.68 -37.03
N LEU A 40 -4.89 2.66 -36.26
CA LEU A 40 -4.08 2.13 -35.17
C LEU A 40 -2.81 1.44 -35.69
N ALA A 41 -2.91 0.68 -36.79
CA ALA A 41 -1.76 0.03 -37.40
C ALA A 41 -0.70 1.05 -37.83
N SER A 42 -1.15 2.14 -38.44
CA SER A 42 -0.29 3.26 -38.84
C SER A 42 0.28 4.02 -37.64
N ALA A 43 -0.53 4.27 -36.59
CA ALA A 43 -0.12 5.04 -35.41
C ALA A 43 0.94 4.30 -34.57
N TYR A 44 0.87 2.96 -34.50
CA TYR A 44 1.78 2.13 -33.71
C TYR A 44 2.85 1.42 -34.54
N ASP A 45 3.01 1.75 -35.80
CA ASP A 45 3.96 1.12 -36.74
C ASP A 45 3.90 -0.42 -36.67
N THR A 46 2.70 -0.98 -36.82
CA THR A 46 2.44 -2.41 -36.72
C THR A 46 1.47 -2.88 -37.80
N SER A 47 1.30 -4.19 -37.93
CA SER A 47 0.37 -4.76 -38.93
C SER A 47 -1.09 -4.67 -38.46
N ALA A 48 -2.02 -4.54 -39.42
CA ALA A 48 -3.46 -4.68 -39.15
C ALA A 48 -3.83 -6.02 -38.49
N ARG A 49 -3.06 -7.09 -38.75
CA ARG A 49 -3.21 -8.40 -38.10
C ARG A 49 -2.89 -8.32 -36.60
N SER A 50 -1.83 -7.60 -36.23
CA SER A 50 -1.47 -7.39 -34.82
C SER A 50 -2.55 -6.61 -34.08
N ILE A 51 -3.11 -5.57 -34.69
CA ILE A 51 -4.21 -4.80 -34.10
C ILE A 51 -5.49 -5.64 -33.95
N ARG A 52 -5.82 -6.50 -34.92
CA ARG A 52 -6.96 -7.43 -34.78
C ARG A 52 -6.76 -8.37 -33.60
N ARG A 53 -5.54 -8.90 -33.45
CA ARG A 53 -5.21 -9.77 -32.30
C ARG A 53 -5.32 -9.05 -30.96
N ASP A 54 -4.95 -7.77 -30.91
CA ASP A 54 -5.13 -6.95 -29.70
C ASP A 54 -6.64 -6.78 -29.38
N PHE A 55 -7.51 -6.57 -30.38
CA PHE A 55 -8.96 -6.51 -30.17
C PHE A 55 -9.57 -7.88 -29.82
N GLU A 56 -9.06 -8.99 -30.37
CA GLU A 56 -9.47 -10.34 -29.97
C GLU A 56 -9.13 -10.61 -28.52
N LEU A 57 -7.93 -10.23 -28.06
CA LEU A 57 -7.53 -10.33 -26.66
C LEU A 57 -8.45 -9.50 -25.74
N ILE A 58 -8.83 -8.28 -26.16
CA ILE A 58 -9.77 -7.45 -25.41
C ILE A 58 -11.14 -8.14 -25.31
N LYS A 59 -11.64 -8.75 -26.38
CA LYS A 59 -12.90 -9.51 -26.37
C LYS A 59 -12.83 -10.75 -25.50
N GLU A 60 -11.69 -11.46 -25.52
CA GLU A 60 -11.47 -12.63 -24.68
C GLU A 60 -11.52 -12.28 -23.18
N ILE A 61 -10.91 -11.15 -22.79
CA ILE A 61 -10.82 -10.71 -21.39
C ILE A 61 -12.13 -10.08 -20.90
N PHE A 62 -12.76 -9.24 -21.71
CA PHE A 62 -13.91 -8.41 -21.31
C PHE A 62 -15.26 -8.87 -21.89
N GLY A 63 -15.29 -9.92 -22.71
CA GLY A 63 -16.51 -10.40 -23.37
C GLY A 63 -16.94 -9.52 -24.56
N ASP A 64 -18.22 -9.60 -24.93
CA ASP A 64 -18.78 -8.91 -26.12
C ASP A 64 -19.09 -7.42 -25.87
N ILE A 65 -18.11 -6.70 -25.37
CA ILE A 65 -18.20 -5.27 -25.07
C ILE A 65 -17.93 -4.37 -26.31
N LEU A 66 -17.57 -4.95 -27.44
CA LEU A 66 -17.21 -4.21 -28.65
C LEU A 66 -18.28 -4.36 -29.73
N ILE A 67 -18.77 -3.23 -30.23
CA ILE A 67 -19.56 -3.16 -31.46
C ILE A 67 -18.67 -2.71 -32.62
N SER A 68 -19.04 -3.10 -33.83
CA SER A 68 -18.40 -2.68 -35.05
C SER A 68 -19.32 -1.72 -35.81
N PRO A 69 -19.25 -0.40 -35.56
CA PRO A 69 -20.13 0.59 -36.24
C PRO A 69 -19.98 0.59 -37.75
N GLN A 70 -18.78 0.24 -38.22
CA GLN A 70 -18.45 0.06 -39.65
C GLN A 70 -17.29 -0.92 -39.79
N LYS A 71 -17.12 -1.48 -40.99
CA LYS A 71 -16.09 -2.48 -41.29
C LYS A 71 -14.70 -2.01 -40.86
N GLY A 72 -14.03 -2.78 -40.02
CA GLY A 72 -12.67 -2.48 -39.53
C GLY A 72 -12.60 -1.40 -38.43
N CYS A 73 -13.73 -0.98 -37.87
CA CYS A 73 -13.79 -0.08 -36.72
C CYS A 73 -14.44 -0.75 -35.52
N TYR A 74 -13.97 -0.40 -34.32
CA TYR A 74 -14.48 -0.89 -33.04
C TYR A 74 -14.79 0.27 -32.12
N GLN A 75 -15.85 0.10 -31.33
CA GLN A 75 -16.28 1.01 -30.27
C GLN A 75 -16.77 0.18 -29.09
N ALA A 76 -16.58 0.64 -27.86
CA ALA A 76 -17.13 -0.01 -26.69
C ALA A 76 -18.64 0.26 -26.58
N VAL A 77 -19.39 -0.76 -26.15
CA VAL A 77 -20.80 -0.66 -25.74
C VAL A 77 -20.83 -0.25 -24.26
N GLY A 78 -21.44 0.88 -23.95
CA GLY A 78 -21.55 1.36 -22.57
C GLY A 78 -20.59 2.52 -22.25
N LYS A 79 -20.82 3.15 -21.11
CA LYS A 79 -20.08 4.36 -20.70
C LYS A 79 -18.74 4.07 -20.05
N THR A 80 -18.49 2.85 -19.57
CA THR A 80 -17.22 2.46 -18.94
C THR A 80 -17.02 0.94 -18.99
N LEU A 81 -15.92 0.46 -19.54
CA LEU A 81 -15.53 -0.96 -19.57
C LEU A 81 -15.47 -1.59 -18.16
N LEU A 82 -15.18 -0.78 -17.15
CA LEU A 82 -15.12 -1.22 -15.74
C LEU A 82 -16.49 -1.46 -15.11
N GLN A 83 -17.56 -0.78 -15.58
CA GLN A 83 -18.91 -0.95 -15.03
C GLN A 83 -19.53 -2.28 -15.42
N ASP A 84 -19.22 -2.81 -16.60
CA ASP A 84 -19.77 -4.08 -17.10
C ASP A 84 -18.96 -5.30 -16.60
N THR A 85 -17.71 -5.10 -16.14
CA THR A 85 -16.84 -6.16 -15.63
C THR A 85 -16.87 -6.31 -14.11
N LEU A 86 -17.25 -5.27 -13.38
CA LEU A 86 -17.31 -5.28 -11.92
C LEU A 86 -18.79 -5.32 -11.47
N ASN A 87 -19.12 -6.22 -10.56
CA ASN A 87 -20.40 -6.15 -9.90
C ASN A 87 -20.50 -4.88 -9.02
N SER A 88 -21.71 -4.51 -8.62
CA SER A 88 -21.95 -3.28 -7.85
C SER A 88 -21.14 -3.21 -6.55
N THR A 89 -20.84 -4.33 -5.91
CA THR A 89 -20.02 -4.41 -4.70
C THR A 89 -18.54 -4.16 -4.99
N GLU A 90 -18.02 -4.77 -6.06
CA GLU A 90 -16.63 -4.58 -6.50
C GLU A 90 -16.38 -3.16 -6.98
N LEU A 91 -17.30 -2.60 -7.76
CA LEU A 91 -17.26 -1.21 -8.19
C LEU A 91 -17.29 -0.26 -6.99
N TYR A 92 -18.11 -0.57 -6.00
CA TYR A 92 -18.19 0.18 -4.77
C TYR A 92 -16.89 0.11 -3.95
N MET A 93 -16.29 -1.07 -3.82
CA MET A 93 -14.97 -1.24 -3.17
C MET A 93 -13.89 -0.44 -3.91
N LEU A 94 -13.87 -0.50 -5.24
CA LEU A 94 -12.93 0.28 -6.05
C LEU A 94 -13.10 1.78 -5.84
N LYS A 95 -14.34 2.29 -5.83
CA LYS A 95 -14.66 3.70 -5.51
C LYS A 95 -14.10 4.13 -4.14
N ASN A 96 -14.22 3.26 -3.15
CA ASN A 96 -13.69 3.56 -1.81
C ASN A 96 -12.16 3.52 -1.75
N ILE A 97 -11.52 2.59 -2.44
CA ILE A 97 -10.07 2.56 -2.58
C ILE A 97 -9.58 3.84 -3.28
N LEU A 98 -10.26 4.30 -4.33
CA LEU A 98 -9.94 5.55 -5.01
C LEU A 98 -10.12 6.77 -4.11
N LYS A 99 -11.23 6.84 -3.34
CA LYS A 99 -11.45 7.92 -2.35
C LYS A 99 -10.38 7.91 -1.26
N LEU A 100 -9.95 6.73 -0.79
CA LEU A 100 -8.84 6.59 0.16
C LEU A 100 -7.51 7.02 -0.46
N SER A 101 -7.26 6.60 -1.71
CA SER A 101 -6.08 7.00 -2.48
C SER A 101 -6.01 8.50 -2.69
N ASP A 102 -7.13 9.17 -2.98
CA ASP A 102 -7.20 10.61 -3.11
C ASP A 102 -6.86 11.34 -1.83
N LYS A 103 -7.41 10.91 -0.72
CA LYS A 103 -7.11 11.48 0.59
C LYS A 103 -5.68 11.22 1.03
N SER A 104 -5.10 10.05 0.67
CA SER A 104 -3.72 9.69 0.99
C SER A 104 -2.69 10.17 -0.04
N HIS A 105 -3.12 10.85 -1.12
CA HIS A 105 -2.26 11.27 -2.23
C HIS A 105 -1.36 10.18 -2.81
N LEU A 106 -1.73 8.92 -2.62
CA LEU A 106 -1.07 7.80 -3.28
C LEU A 106 -1.23 7.93 -4.80
N SER A 107 -0.16 7.64 -5.52
CA SER A 107 0.00 7.90 -6.96
C SER A 107 -1.03 7.21 -7.88
N LEU A 108 -1.96 6.40 -7.34
CA LEU A 108 -3.06 5.80 -8.10
C LEU A 108 -3.93 6.85 -8.81
N SER A 109 -4.08 8.05 -8.21
CA SER A 109 -4.85 9.14 -8.81
C SER A 109 -4.21 9.76 -10.05
N LYS A 110 -2.91 9.55 -10.29
CA LYS A 110 -2.22 10.07 -11.49
C LYS A 110 -2.39 9.18 -12.73
N THR A 111 -2.74 7.91 -12.51
CA THR A 111 -2.92 6.93 -13.59
C THR A 111 -4.33 6.98 -14.15
N ILE A 112 -5.28 7.54 -13.38
CA ILE A 112 -6.68 7.68 -13.77
C ILE A 112 -6.91 9.16 -14.08
N ASP A 113 -7.40 9.46 -15.29
CA ASP A 113 -7.72 10.84 -15.67
C ASP A 113 -8.87 11.43 -14.83
N ASP A 114 -8.87 12.74 -14.66
CA ASP A 114 -9.81 13.45 -13.79
C ASP A 114 -11.29 13.21 -14.19
N LYS A 115 -11.59 12.94 -15.46
CA LYS A 115 -12.94 12.69 -15.96
C LYS A 115 -13.43 11.29 -15.53
N THR A 116 -12.58 10.27 -15.68
CA THR A 116 -12.86 8.90 -15.22
C THR A 116 -12.97 8.86 -13.71
N LYS A 117 -12.09 9.59 -13.01
CA LYS A 117 -12.13 9.74 -11.57
C LYS A 117 -13.44 10.38 -11.09
N LYS A 118 -13.84 11.47 -11.73
CA LYS A 118 -15.10 12.17 -11.45
C LYS A 118 -16.31 11.28 -11.70
N ALA A 119 -16.35 10.56 -12.82
CA ALA A 119 -17.40 9.58 -13.12
C ALA A 119 -17.46 8.44 -12.09
N LEU A 120 -16.30 7.89 -11.67
CA LEU A 120 -16.24 6.85 -10.65
C LEU A 120 -16.67 7.34 -9.25
N ILE A 121 -16.42 8.62 -8.91
CA ILE A 121 -16.72 9.19 -7.60
C ILE A 121 -18.14 9.77 -7.54
N GLU A 122 -18.63 10.45 -8.59
CA GLU A 122 -19.89 11.21 -8.60
C GLU A 122 -21.13 10.35 -8.93
N GLU A 123 -21.02 9.20 -9.60
CA GLU A 123 -22.16 8.30 -9.86
C GLU A 123 -22.62 7.47 -8.65
N GLY A 124 -22.25 7.85 -7.44
CA GLY A 124 -22.70 7.23 -6.21
C GLY A 124 -23.98 7.88 -5.70
N GLY A 125 -25.15 7.40 -6.13
CA GLY A 125 -26.41 7.58 -5.41
C GLY A 125 -26.27 7.13 -3.94
N ASP A 126 -27.29 7.30 -3.11
CA ASP A 126 -27.32 6.92 -1.67
C ASP A 126 -26.76 5.50 -1.46
N SER A 127 -25.44 5.43 -1.25
CA SER A 127 -24.80 4.15 -0.94
C SER A 127 -25.17 3.76 0.48
N PRO A 128 -25.66 2.52 0.73
CA PRO A 128 -25.98 2.04 2.07
C PRO A 128 -24.73 1.87 2.96
N TYR A 129 -23.53 2.13 2.43
CA TYR A 129 -22.28 1.93 3.14
C TYR A 129 -21.59 3.27 3.46
N ILE A 130 -21.15 3.41 4.69
CA ILE A 130 -20.32 4.52 5.16
C ILE A 130 -19.01 3.93 5.69
N PHE A 131 -17.86 4.34 5.13
CA PHE A 131 -16.55 3.93 5.61
C PHE A 131 -15.99 4.97 6.58
N LYS A 132 -15.76 4.53 7.82
CA LYS A 132 -15.11 5.33 8.86
C LYS A 132 -13.77 4.67 9.18
N ASN A 133 -12.69 5.29 8.76
CA ASN A 133 -11.34 4.87 9.10
C ASN A 133 -10.81 5.74 10.24
N LYS A 134 -9.79 5.25 10.95
CA LYS A 134 -8.99 6.12 11.81
C LYS A 134 -8.38 7.24 10.97
N PRO A 135 -8.25 8.45 11.52
CA PRO A 135 -7.49 9.52 10.87
C PRO A 135 -6.09 9.01 10.52
N TYR A 136 -5.62 9.32 9.33
CA TYR A 136 -4.26 9.02 8.92
C TYR A 136 -3.51 10.32 8.61
N GLU A 137 -2.20 10.20 8.56
CA GLU A 137 -1.30 11.31 8.33
C GLU A 137 -1.58 11.97 6.97
N GLU A 138 -1.86 13.27 6.97
CA GLU A 138 -2.07 14.02 5.74
C GLU A 138 -0.76 14.20 4.99
N ILE A 139 -0.77 13.85 3.69
CA ILE A 139 0.43 13.89 2.85
C ILE A 139 0.45 15.15 1.98
N TYR A 140 -0.64 15.92 1.94
CA TYR A 140 -0.81 16.98 0.96
C TYR A 140 0.37 17.96 0.94
N GLU A 141 0.84 18.38 2.09
CA GLU A 141 1.98 19.28 2.25
C GLU A 141 3.33 18.61 1.88
N HIS A 142 3.34 17.29 1.70
CA HIS A 142 4.58 16.51 1.52
C HIS A 142 4.75 15.93 0.11
N LYS A 143 3.93 16.37 -0.88
CA LYS A 143 3.90 15.80 -2.24
C LYS A 143 5.27 15.80 -2.93
N GLU A 144 6.04 16.88 -2.83
CA GLU A 144 7.36 16.96 -3.43
C GLU A 144 8.37 16.04 -2.72
N LYS A 145 8.22 15.88 -1.41
CA LYS A 145 8.99 14.94 -0.60
C LYS A 145 8.78 13.49 -1.05
N PHE A 146 7.51 13.09 -1.29
CA PHE A 146 7.20 11.75 -1.81
C PHE A 146 7.79 11.53 -3.20
N ARG A 147 7.67 12.49 -4.12
CA ARG A 147 8.27 12.39 -5.45
C ARG A 147 9.78 12.21 -5.41
N PHE A 148 10.46 12.98 -4.54
CA PHE A 148 11.89 12.85 -4.34
C PHE A 148 12.27 11.46 -3.84
N LEU A 149 11.58 10.96 -2.82
CA LEU A 149 11.82 9.64 -2.24
C LEU A 149 11.50 8.51 -3.23
N GLU A 150 10.40 8.58 -3.97
CA GLU A 150 10.05 7.64 -5.03
C GLU A 150 11.15 7.55 -6.08
N HIS A 151 11.69 8.70 -6.52
CA HIS A 151 12.80 8.75 -7.46
C HIS A 151 14.07 8.14 -6.86
N ALA A 152 14.43 8.51 -5.63
CA ALA A 152 15.61 7.98 -4.94
C ALA A 152 15.57 6.46 -4.81
N ILE A 153 14.40 5.89 -4.44
CA ILE A 153 14.18 4.45 -4.33
C ILE A 153 14.27 3.76 -5.69
N THR A 154 13.57 4.31 -6.70
CA THR A 154 13.53 3.74 -8.05
C THR A 154 14.91 3.65 -8.68
N PHE A 155 15.70 4.71 -8.56
CA PHE A 155 17.04 4.81 -9.13
C PHE A 155 18.16 4.43 -8.15
N ARG A 156 17.81 3.91 -6.97
CA ARG A 156 18.76 3.43 -5.93
C ARG A 156 19.82 4.47 -5.59
N LYS A 157 19.36 5.71 -5.35
CA LYS A 157 20.23 6.83 -4.99
C LYS A 157 20.31 6.96 -3.48
N GLU A 158 21.51 7.03 -2.94
CA GLU A 158 21.74 7.39 -1.55
C GLU A 158 21.32 8.83 -1.31
N ILE A 159 20.68 9.07 -0.17
CA ILE A 159 20.15 10.37 0.21
C ILE A 159 20.65 10.82 1.57
N ARG A 160 20.64 12.14 1.75
CA ARG A 160 20.85 12.79 3.04
C ARG A 160 19.61 13.61 3.35
N PHE A 161 19.21 13.60 4.62
CA PHE A 161 18.08 14.39 5.11
C PHE A 161 18.23 14.75 6.58
N THR A 162 17.50 15.77 7.00
CA THR A 162 17.32 16.16 8.39
C THR A 162 16.09 15.49 8.96
N TYR A 163 16.20 14.87 10.12
CA TYR A 163 15.11 14.22 10.84
C TYR A 163 14.89 14.91 12.18
N SER A 164 13.71 15.50 12.35
CA SER A 164 13.34 16.23 13.56
C SER A 164 12.38 15.39 14.40
N ASN A 165 12.81 15.00 15.60
CA ASN A 165 11.97 14.28 16.57
C ASN A 165 11.97 15.06 17.87
N MET A 166 10.88 15.79 18.14
CA MET A 166 10.71 16.68 19.29
C MET A 166 11.95 17.55 19.54
N ASP A 167 12.81 17.16 20.49
CA ASP A 167 13.95 17.97 20.95
C ASP A 167 15.26 17.66 20.23
N LYS A 168 15.25 16.72 19.28
CA LYS A 168 16.46 16.28 18.57
C LYS A 168 16.33 16.44 17.08
N VAL A 169 17.29 17.15 16.51
CA VAL A 169 17.46 17.27 15.07
C VAL A 169 18.73 16.53 14.69
N ASN A 170 18.59 15.54 13.82
CA ASN A 170 19.72 14.73 13.36
C ASN A 170 19.77 14.71 11.84
N VAL A 171 20.97 14.72 11.30
CA VAL A 171 21.20 14.56 9.87
C VAL A 171 21.61 13.11 9.61
N PHE A 172 20.89 12.45 8.71
CA PHE A 172 21.14 11.08 8.31
C PHE A 172 21.55 10.99 6.85
N THR A 173 22.56 10.15 6.57
CA THR A 173 22.89 9.69 5.23
C THR A 173 22.57 8.20 5.17
N LEU A 174 21.71 7.79 4.23
CA LEU A 174 21.22 6.44 4.18
C LEU A 174 20.71 6.04 2.79
N LYS A 175 20.52 4.74 2.60
CA LYS A 175 20.05 4.13 1.36
C LYS A 175 18.56 3.84 1.47
N PRO A 176 17.69 4.53 0.72
CA PRO A 176 16.25 4.34 0.79
C PRO A 176 15.83 3.08 0.04
N TYR A 177 15.02 2.22 0.68
CA TYR A 177 14.56 0.96 0.12
C TYR A 177 13.11 0.99 -0.31
N LYS A 178 12.19 1.42 0.58
CA LYS A 178 10.74 1.45 0.33
C LYS A 178 10.07 2.55 1.15
N ILE A 179 8.95 3.04 0.62
CA ILE A 179 7.94 3.74 1.39
C ILE A 179 6.90 2.72 1.81
N ILE A 180 6.58 2.66 3.09
CA ILE A 180 5.55 1.78 3.63
C ILE A 180 4.48 2.58 4.35
N PHE A 181 3.25 2.10 4.30
CA PHE A 181 2.12 2.64 5.05
C PHE A 181 1.70 1.62 6.09
N ILE A 182 1.92 1.92 7.36
CA ILE A 182 1.60 1.04 8.49
C ILE A 182 1.02 1.89 9.63
N ASN A 183 -0.04 1.42 10.26
CA ASN A 183 -0.69 2.08 11.38
C ASN A 183 -0.98 3.56 11.07
N GLU A 184 -1.64 3.81 9.93
CA GLU A 184 -2.10 5.13 9.46
C GLU A 184 -0.98 6.16 9.23
N ASN A 185 0.29 5.71 9.15
CA ASN A 185 1.46 6.59 8.95
C ASN A 185 2.35 6.10 7.82
N PHE A 186 3.05 7.05 7.18
CA PHE A 186 4.03 6.76 6.13
C PHE A 186 5.45 6.76 6.68
N TYR A 187 6.18 5.70 6.38
CA TYR A 187 7.57 5.53 6.77
C TYR A 187 8.47 5.30 5.57
N LEU A 188 9.61 5.93 5.58
CA LEU A 188 10.73 5.58 4.72
C LEU A 188 11.52 4.47 5.41
N VAL A 189 11.59 3.31 4.75
CA VAL A 189 12.46 2.20 5.17
C VAL A 189 13.80 2.37 4.47
N SER A 190 14.85 2.38 5.25
CA SER A 190 16.22 2.63 4.76
C SER A 190 17.25 1.75 5.42
N GLU A 191 18.35 1.49 4.69
CA GLU A 191 19.58 0.95 5.28
C GLU A 191 20.42 2.10 5.82
N PHE A 192 20.77 2.01 7.08
CA PHE A 192 21.73 2.87 7.75
C PHE A 192 23.03 2.11 7.99
N GLN A 193 24.05 2.76 8.55
CA GLN A 193 25.37 2.18 8.83
C GLN A 193 25.30 0.75 9.38
N HIS A 194 26.27 -0.09 9.00
CA HIS A 194 26.39 -1.49 9.44
C HIS A 194 25.17 -2.36 9.14
N LYS A 195 24.52 -2.16 7.98
CA LYS A 195 23.35 -2.93 7.54
C LYS A 195 22.16 -2.86 8.50
N LYS A 196 21.99 -1.77 9.23
CA LYS A 196 20.84 -1.57 10.10
C LYS A 196 19.66 -1.06 9.27
N VAL A 197 18.50 -1.67 9.41
CA VAL A 197 17.24 -1.16 8.83
C VAL A 197 16.63 -0.15 9.79
N THR A 198 16.29 1.02 9.26
CA THR A 198 15.64 2.10 10.00
C THR A 198 14.32 2.49 9.35
N LEU A 199 13.37 2.92 10.16
CA LEU A 199 12.10 3.49 9.73
C LEU A 199 12.06 4.95 10.16
N SER A 200 11.98 5.83 9.19
CA SER A 200 11.84 7.27 9.41
C SER A 200 10.45 7.71 9.00
N ARG A 201 9.69 8.30 9.91
CA ARG A 201 8.37 8.85 9.61
C ARG A 201 8.50 9.99 8.61
N ILE A 202 7.84 9.91 7.46
CA ILE A 202 8.07 10.85 6.35
C ILE A 202 7.71 12.29 6.71
N ALA A 203 6.70 12.51 7.54
CA ALA A 203 6.35 13.84 8.03
C ALA A 203 7.49 14.54 8.80
N MET A 204 8.34 13.76 9.47
CA MET A 204 9.47 14.27 10.26
C MET A 204 10.76 14.48 9.45
N ILE A 205 10.73 14.19 8.14
CA ILE A 205 11.88 14.35 7.24
C ILE A 205 11.85 15.75 6.61
N SER A 206 12.98 16.42 6.57
CA SER A 206 13.21 17.70 5.88
C SER A 206 14.58 17.72 5.19
N GLU A 207 14.84 18.74 4.39
CA GLU A 207 16.14 19.01 3.75
C GLU A 207 16.71 17.80 2.96
N LEU A 208 15.85 17.21 2.13
CA LEU A 208 16.22 16.06 1.30
C LEU A 208 17.18 16.43 0.18
N CYS A 209 18.32 15.74 0.10
CA CYS A 209 19.25 15.88 -1.03
C CYS A 209 19.90 14.53 -1.40
N TYR A 210 20.36 14.42 -2.66
CA TYR A 210 21.15 13.29 -3.12
C TYR A 210 22.61 13.46 -2.69
N THR A 211 23.26 12.34 -2.31
CA THR A 211 24.72 12.35 -2.02
C THR A 211 25.57 12.18 -3.28
N GLY A 212 24.94 11.85 -4.41
CA GLY A 212 25.64 11.46 -5.64
C GLY A 212 25.98 9.96 -5.71
N GLN A 213 25.89 9.24 -4.61
CA GLN A 213 26.16 7.81 -4.54
C GLN A 213 24.95 6.97 -4.98
N SER A 214 25.22 5.77 -5.51
CA SER A 214 24.20 4.75 -5.81
C SER A 214 24.51 3.49 -5.01
N PHE A 215 23.52 2.65 -4.78
CA PHE A 215 23.67 1.43 -3.99
C PHE A 215 22.96 0.23 -4.62
N ILE A 216 23.29 -0.97 -4.15
CA ILE A 216 22.62 -2.21 -4.54
C ILE A 216 21.80 -2.69 -3.35
N HIS A 217 20.55 -3.12 -3.63
CA HIS A 217 19.69 -3.67 -2.59
C HIS A 217 20.26 -4.96 -2.00
N ASN A 218 20.29 -5.05 -0.69
CA ASN A 218 20.51 -6.31 0.02
C ASN A 218 19.23 -7.15 -0.06
N ARG A 219 19.33 -8.39 -0.57
CA ARG A 219 18.17 -9.28 -0.77
C ARG A 219 17.52 -9.70 0.53
N ASP A 220 18.31 -9.96 1.59
CA ASP A 220 17.80 -10.36 2.89
C ASP A 220 17.03 -9.21 3.55
N MET A 221 17.53 -7.97 3.47
CA MET A 221 16.81 -6.78 3.92
C MET A 221 15.51 -6.56 3.15
N MET A 222 15.51 -6.75 1.82
CA MET A 222 14.29 -6.65 1.04
C MET A 222 13.26 -7.70 1.46
N ALA A 223 13.69 -8.94 1.69
CA ALA A 223 12.81 -10.00 2.19
C ALA A 223 12.25 -9.66 3.59
N PHE A 224 13.09 -9.09 4.47
CA PHE A 224 12.65 -8.59 5.77
C PHE A 224 11.60 -7.48 5.66
N ILE A 225 11.82 -6.49 4.78
CA ILE A 225 10.89 -5.37 4.56
C ILE A 225 9.50 -5.88 4.15
N TYR A 226 9.42 -6.89 3.28
CA TYR A 226 8.16 -7.53 2.92
C TYR A 226 7.54 -8.37 4.04
N HIS A 227 8.35 -8.83 4.99
CA HIS A 227 7.89 -9.62 6.15
C HIS A 227 7.41 -8.75 7.31
N MET A 228 7.83 -7.50 7.39
CA MET A 228 7.48 -6.56 8.48
C MET A 228 5.98 -6.47 8.68
N GLN A 229 5.55 -6.49 9.93
CA GLN A 229 4.14 -6.40 10.33
C GLN A 229 3.81 -5.12 11.09
N SER A 230 4.83 -4.42 11.59
CA SER A 230 4.69 -3.17 12.34
C SER A 230 5.93 -2.29 12.21
N PRO A 231 5.85 -0.99 12.58
CA PRO A 231 7.01 -0.10 12.62
C PRO A 231 8.07 -0.49 13.65
N TRP A 232 7.75 -1.40 14.55
CA TRP A 232 8.62 -1.88 15.64
C TRP A 232 9.42 -3.12 15.26
N ALA A 233 9.32 -3.58 14.02
CA ALA A 233 10.11 -4.68 13.49
C ALA A 233 11.60 -4.32 13.53
N THR A 234 12.43 -5.30 13.86
CA THR A 234 13.89 -5.14 13.98
C THR A 234 14.59 -6.10 13.04
N TYR A 235 15.38 -5.56 12.12
CA TYR A 235 16.17 -6.36 11.20
C TYR A 235 17.44 -6.91 11.89
N LYS A 236 17.71 -8.19 11.63
CA LYS A 236 18.98 -8.86 11.85
C LYS A 236 19.32 -9.67 10.60
N GLU A 237 20.60 -9.86 10.29
CA GLU A 237 21.00 -10.75 9.20
C GLU A 237 20.42 -12.15 9.41
N ASN A 238 19.96 -12.78 8.33
CA ASN A 238 19.24 -14.05 8.38
C ASN A 238 17.99 -14.01 9.28
N PHE A 239 17.24 -12.89 9.22
CA PHE A 239 16.13 -12.57 10.13
C PHE A 239 15.14 -13.72 10.33
N LYS A 240 14.96 -14.61 9.33
CA LYS A 240 14.03 -15.75 9.44
C LYS A 240 14.39 -16.72 10.57
N HIS A 241 15.68 -16.83 10.91
CA HIS A 241 16.16 -17.66 12.02
C HIS A 241 16.12 -16.93 13.37
N GLU A 242 15.93 -15.62 13.34
CA GLU A 242 15.88 -14.76 14.52
C GLU A 242 14.44 -14.43 14.95
N LEU A 243 13.44 -14.96 14.23
CA LEU A 243 12.04 -14.73 14.55
C LEU A 243 11.71 -15.35 15.93
N LYS A 244 10.89 -14.62 16.67
CA LYS A 244 10.44 -15.00 18.01
C LYS A 244 8.97 -15.35 17.96
N GLU A 245 8.60 -16.39 18.65
CA GLU A 245 7.21 -16.74 18.90
C GLU A 245 6.74 -16.09 20.20
N ILE A 246 5.62 -15.38 20.12
CA ILE A 246 4.94 -14.78 21.27
C ILE A 246 3.62 -15.51 21.45
N ILE A 247 3.39 -16.03 22.64
CA ILE A 247 2.15 -16.74 22.98
C ILE A 247 1.33 -15.86 23.91
N VAL A 248 0.08 -15.67 23.56
CA VAL A 248 -0.90 -14.92 24.36
C VAL A 248 -2.17 -15.74 24.53
N GLN A 249 -2.93 -15.43 25.58
CA GLN A 249 -4.25 -16.00 25.83
C GLN A 249 -5.28 -14.89 25.94
N VAL A 250 -6.45 -15.10 25.36
CA VAL A 250 -7.61 -14.20 25.45
C VAL A 250 -8.83 -14.97 25.96
N PRO A 251 -9.67 -14.37 26.81
CA PRO A 251 -10.84 -15.03 27.34
C PRO A 251 -11.96 -15.17 26.30
N HIS A 252 -12.93 -16.02 26.60
CA HIS A 252 -14.02 -16.41 25.73
C HIS A 252 -14.75 -15.20 25.07
N GLU A 253 -15.04 -14.17 25.85
CA GLU A 253 -15.80 -13.01 25.36
C GLU A 253 -15.06 -12.26 24.24
N GLN A 254 -13.72 -12.27 24.24
CA GLN A 254 -12.86 -11.63 23.25
C GLN A 254 -12.44 -12.58 22.12
N ALA A 255 -12.47 -13.90 22.35
CA ALA A 255 -12.01 -14.93 21.41
C ALA A 255 -12.64 -14.77 20.02
N LYS A 256 -13.93 -14.42 19.94
CA LYS A 256 -14.66 -14.19 18.68
C LYS A 256 -13.99 -13.17 17.76
N TYR A 257 -13.41 -12.09 18.32
CA TYR A 257 -12.77 -11.05 17.51
C TYR A 257 -11.48 -11.55 16.85
N PHE A 258 -10.72 -12.38 17.55
CA PHE A 258 -9.47 -12.99 17.05
C PHE A 258 -9.73 -14.15 16.08
N LYS A 259 -10.90 -14.79 16.14
CA LYS A 259 -11.34 -15.78 15.15
C LYS A 259 -11.80 -15.11 13.85
N LEU A 260 -12.47 -13.96 13.94
CA LEU A 260 -13.01 -13.23 12.79
C LEU A 260 -11.93 -12.44 12.02
N LYS A 261 -10.88 -11.97 12.72
CA LYS A 261 -9.88 -11.08 12.14
C LYS A 261 -8.50 -11.37 12.70
N LYS A 262 -7.49 -11.38 11.83
CA LYS A 262 -6.08 -11.33 12.26
C LYS A 262 -5.73 -9.87 12.58
N PHE A 263 -5.18 -9.62 13.76
CA PHE A 263 -4.70 -8.31 14.18
C PHE A 263 -3.25 -8.05 13.76
N LEU A 264 -2.47 -9.13 13.59
CA LEU A 264 -1.18 -9.12 12.89
C LEU A 264 -1.16 -10.27 11.87
N PRO A 265 -0.51 -10.11 10.71
CA PRO A 265 -0.47 -11.13 9.67
C PRO A 265 0.00 -12.51 10.13
N SER A 266 0.93 -12.55 11.09
CA SER A 266 1.48 -13.80 11.64
C SER A 266 0.59 -14.50 12.67
N GLN A 267 -0.57 -13.93 13.04
CA GLN A 267 -1.48 -14.52 14.02
C GLN A 267 -1.88 -15.95 13.64
N LYS A 268 -1.71 -16.87 14.58
CA LYS A 268 -2.20 -18.24 14.51
C LYS A 268 -2.99 -18.59 15.77
N ILE A 269 -4.07 -19.34 15.62
CA ILE A 269 -4.79 -19.95 16.73
C ILE A 269 -4.09 -21.27 17.03
N LEU A 270 -3.64 -21.46 18.26
CA LEU A 270 -2.99 -22.69 18.72
C LEU A 270 -4.01 -23.66 19.32
N SER A 271 -4.86 -23.18 20.21
CA SER A 271 -5.87 -23.98 20.90
C SER A 271 -6.99 -23.11 21.46
N GLU A 272 -8.10 -23.76 21.78
CA GLU A 272 -9.20 -23.24 22.56
C GLU A 272 -9.49 -24.29 23.65
N ASP A 273 -9.58 -23.86 24.90
CA ASP A 273 -9.88 -24.75 26.01
C ASP A 273 -11.39 -24.92 26.24
N GLU A 274 -11.77 -25.76 27.18
CA GLU A 274 -13.19 -26.05 27.50
C GLU A 274 -13.94 -24.82 28.03
N GLU A 275 -13.23 -23.87 28.63
CA GLU A 275 -13.79 -22.62 29.14
C GLU A 275 -13.88 -21.54 28.03
N GLY A 276 -13.40 -21.86 26.84
CA GLY A 276 -13.39 -20.96 25.66
C GLY A 276 -12.26 -19.94 25.63
N PHE A 277 -11.21 -20.10 26.47
CA PHE A 277 -10.00 -19.29 26.33
C PHE A 277 -9.24 -19.68 25.08
N LEU A 278 -8.91 -18.67 24.28
CA LEU A 278 -8.18 -18.83 23.01
C LEU A 278 -6.69 -18.55 23.20
N THR A 279 -5.86 -19.54 22.90
CA THR A 279 -4.41 -19.38 22.86
C THR A 279 -3.96 -19.05 21.45
N LEU A 280 -3.21 -17.96 21.32
CA LEU A 280 -2.74 -17.42 20.05
C LEU A 280 -1.22 -17.36 20.02
N SER A 281 -0.62 -17.55 18.85
CA SER A 281 0.80 -17.23 18.65
C SER A 281 0.97 -16.14 17.59
N TYR A 282 2.05 -15.38 17.75
CA TYR A 282 2.54 -14.37 16.82
C TYR A 282 4.01 -14.62 16.54
N THR A 283 4.40 -14.70 15.27
CA THR A 283 5.80 -14.85 14.87
C THR A 283 6.32 -13.48 14.45
N VAL A 284 7.27 -12.91 15.17
CA VAL A 284 7.75 -11.53 15.04
C VAL A 284 9.27 -11.43 15.08
N SER A 285 9.83 -10.37 14.50
CA SER A 285 11.26 -10.06 14.57
C SER A 285 11.65 -9.37 15.89
N SER A 286 10.68 -8.72 16.54
CA SER A 286 10.85 -8.03 17.81
C SER A 286 9.59 -8.19 18.66
N GLN A 287 9.76 -8.39 19.98
CA GLN A 287 8.63 -8.41 20.91
C GLN A 287 7.82 -7.12 20.89
N ASN A 288 8.46 -5.99 20.56
CA ASN A 288 7.81 -4.68 20.46
C ASN A 288 6.70 -4.64 19.41
N GLU A 289 6.71 -5.51 18.40
CA GLU A 289 5.67 -5.59 17.39
C GLU A 289 4.31 -5.99 17.98
N VAL A 290 4.31 -6.82 19.02
CA VAL A 290 3.08 -7.31 19.66
C VAL A 290 2.66 -6.45 20.87
N ILE A 291 3.58 -5.71 21.47
CA ILE A 291 3.29 -4.91 22.69
C ILE A 291 2.15 -3.93 22.47
N THR A 292 2.08 -3.27 21.31
CA THR A 292 1.01 -2.32 21.00
C THR A 292 -0.35 -3.01 20.97
N LEU A 293 -0.41 -4.22 20.38
CA LEU A 293 -1.62 -5.03 20.36
C LEU A 293 -2.02 -5.47 21.76
N ILE A 294 -1.06 -5.96 22.57
CA ILE A 294 -1.32 -6.37 23.95
C ILE A 294 -1.89 -5.19 24.75
N LYS A 295 -1.26 -4.00 24.66
CA LYS A 295 -1.72 -2.79 25.36
C LYS A 295 -3.14 -2.38 24.95
N GLN A 296 -3.51 -2.56 23.69
CA GLN A 296 -4.85 -2.27 23.18
C GLN A 296 -5.92 -3.18 23.79
N TRP A 297 -5.53 -4.40 24.18
CA TRP A 297 -6.44 -5.43 24.67
C TRP A 297 -6.31 -5.68 26.18
N ILE A 298 -5.54 -4.88 26.94
CA ILE A 298 -5.54 -4.95 28.40
C ILE A 298 -6.95 -4.63 28.91
N PRO A 299 -7.49 -5.39 29.90
CA PRO A 299 -6.86 -6.49 30.63
C PRO A 299 -7.08 -7.88 29.98
N HIS A 300 -7.70 -7.96 28.82
CA HIS A 300 -8.22 -9.19 28.22
C HIS A 300 -7.19 -9.99 27.40
N MET A 301 -5.98 -9.49 27.19
CA MET A 301 -4.92 -10.24 26.54
C MET A 301 -3.76 -10.48 27.50
N LYS A 302 -3.59 -11.73 27.89
CA LYS A 302 -2.54 -12.17 28.80
C LYS A 302 -1.37 -12.74 28.01
N VAL A 303 -0.16 -12.27 28.31
CA VAL A 303 1.07 -12.86 27.76
C VAL A 303 1.39 -14.16 28.52
N ILE A 304 1.60 -15.24 27.75
CA ILE A 304 1.99 -16.56 28.29
C ILE A 304 3.48 -16.78 28.09
N ALA A 305 4.02 -16.45 26.90
CA ALA A 305 5.44 -16.61 26.60
C ALA A 305 5.89 -15.54 25.59
N PRO A 306 7.18 -15.15 25.60
CA PRO A 306 8.24 -15.57 26.51
C PRO A 306 8.19 -14.82 27.85
N ASP A 307 8.86 -15.35 28.86
CA ASP A 307 8.91 -14.76 30.21
C ASP A 307 9.42 -13.31 30.21
N SER A 308 10.38 -12.99 29.36
CA SER A 308 10.89 -11.62 29.21
C SER A 308 9.78 -10.62 28.88
N LEU A 309 8.81 -11.01 28.03
CA LEU A 309 7.67 -10.16 27.68
C LEU A 309 6.65 -10.14 28.83
N VAL A 310 6.45 -11.24 29.54
CA VAL A 310 5.59 -11.27 30.73
C VAL A 310 6.10 -10.28 31.80
N TRP A 311 7.40 -10.29 32.10
CA TRP A 311 8.03 -9.34 33.04
C TRP A 311 7.89 -7.88 32.54
N MET A 312 8.12 -7.64 31.25
CA MET A 312 7.97 -6.32 30.65
C MET A 312 6.54 -5.80 30.84
N MET A 313 5.53 -6.63 30.56
CA MET A 313 4.12 -6.23 30.66
C MET A 313 3.69 -5.99 32.13
N LYS A 314 4.21 -6.78 33.08
CA LYS A 314 4.04 -6.51 34.53
C LYS A 314 4.60 -5.12 34.88
N GLY A 315 5.79 -4.76 34.36
CA GLY A 315 6.39 -3.44 34.56
C GLY A 315 5.54 -2.31 33.98
N VAL A 316 5.00 -2.48 32.79
CA VAL A 316 4.08 -1.53 32.16
C VAL A 316 2.82 -1.34 33.00
N ALA A 317 2.19 -2.43 33.47
CA ALA A 317 1.00 -2.35 34.31
C ALA A 317 1.28 -1.64 35.65
N LYS A 318 2.42 -1.96 36.30
CA LYS A 318 2.84 -1.30 37.53
C LYS A 318 3.07 0.20 37.33
N LYS A 319 3.76 0.59 36.26
CA LYS A 319 3.99 2.00 35.93
C LYS A 319 2.66 2.73 35.66
N TYR A 320 1.74 2.10 34.95
CA TYR A 320 0.42 2.67 34.67
C TYR A 320 -0.39 2.87 35.95
N LEU A 321 -0.46 1.88 36.84
CA LEU A 321 -1.13 2.00 38.14
C LEU A 321 -0.49 3.09 39.01
N GLY A 322 0.84 3.14 39.09
CA GLY A 322 1.55 4.15 39.85
C GLY A 322 1.35 5.59 39.33
N SER A 323 0.95 5.76 38.07
CA SER A 323 0.63 7.11 37.55
C SER A 323 -0.66 7.70 38.13
N PHE A 324 -1.53 6.91 38.72
CA PHE A 324 -2.74 7.37 39.42
C PHE A 324 -2.47 7.70 40.90
N GLU A 325 -1.39 7.15 41.48
CA GLU A 325 -1.05 7.35 42.88
C GLU A 325 -0.21 8.60 43.13
N LYS A 326 0.52 9.05 42.07
CA LYS A 326 1.35 10.26 42.13
C LYS A 326 0.57 11.42 41.54
N GLY A 327 0.14 12.35 42.43
CA GLY A 327 -0.58 13.58 42.04
C GLY A 327 0.25 14.65 41.34
N ASP A 328 1.49 14.35 40.86
CA ASP A 328 2.37 15.33 40.22
C ASP A 328 2.68 14.94 38.76
N ALA A 329 2.37 15.85 37.86
CA ALA A 329 2.56 15.72 36.40
C ALA A 329 4.03 15.78 35.93
N SER A 330 5.02 15.74 36.84
CA SER A 330 6.44 15.97 36.53
C SER A 330 7.25 14.71 36.13
N ASP A 331 6.66 13.53 36.13
CA ASP A 331 7.36 12.24 35.90
C ASP A 331 6.88 11.48 34.65
N TRP A 332 6.40 12.19 33.61
CA TRP A 332 6.04 11.58 32.32
C TRP A 332 7.19 11.56 31.32
#